data_4129ee06375d17f021dbb7142078be0a
#
_entry.id   4129ee06375d17f021dbb7142078be0a
#
_cell.length_a   1.000
_cell.length_b   1.000
_cell.length_c   1.000
_cell.angle_alpha   90.00
_cell.angle_beta   90.00
_cell.angle_gamma   90.00
#
_symmetry.space_group_name_H-M   'P 1'
#
loop_
_entity.id
_entity.type
_entity.pdbx_description
1 polymer ?
#
loop_
_entity_poly.entity_id
_entity_poly.type
_entity_poly.pdbx_seq_one_letter_code
_entity_poly.pdbx_strand_id
1 'polypeptide(L)'
;MRAKPFLELGKVRIYNEDFLETEAIEPDSIDLTVTSPPYNVDIKYGSYDDGIPYDEYLEFSRKWLRKCHDLTKDDGRLCLNVPLDKNKGGAQSVFADLTIIAKEVGWKYYATVIWNEQNISRRTAWGSWMSASAPYVIAPVEVIVVLYKKSWEKTHEGISDIAEDELIEWTDGVWNFSGESKRRIGHPSPFPVELPKRCIKLFSYVGETVLDPFLGSGTTLIACLERGRAGIGVEINREYCKLAAKRVRNTGAQTKLEEVIGPLGSLTREETPRKR
;
A
#
# COMPACT_ATOMS: atom_id res chain seq x y z
N MET A 1 21.83 -10.19 -17.12
CA MET A 1 21.62 -8.71 -17.31
C MET A 1 20.49 -8.31 -16.42
N ARG A 2 20.63 -7.24 -15.61
CA ARG A 2 19.50 -6.76 -14.78
C ARG A 2 18.35 -6.33 -15.69
N ALA A 3 17.12 -6.63 -15.28
CA ALA A 3 15.93 -6.25 -16.02
C ALA A 3 15.85 -4.71 -16.15
N LYS A 4 15.49 -4.25 -17.34
CA LYS A 4 15.32 -2.82 -17.61
C LYS A 4 13.96 -2.37 -17.06
N PRO A 5 13.90 -1.29 -16.24
CA PRO A 5 12.63 -0.80 -15.73
C PRO A 5 11.70 -0.33 -16.87
N PHE A 6 10.40 -0.58 -16.71
CA PHE A 6 9.34 -0.04 -17.57
C PHE A 6 9.24 1.49 -17.46
N LEU A 7 9.48 2.03 -16.25
CA LEU A 7 9.64 3.44 -15.96
C LEU A 7 10.78 3.62 -14.96
N GLU A 8 11.61 4.63 -15.20
CA GLU A 8 12.54 5.18 -14.22
C GLU A 8 12.34 6.70 -14.17
N LEU A 9 12.05 7.23 -12.97
CA LEU A 9 11.86 8.65 -12.71
C LEU A 9 12.54 9.02 -11.39
N GLY A 10 13.72 9.63 -11.47
CA GLY A 10 14.55 9.90 -10.29
C GLY A 10 14.89 8.62 -9.55
N LYS A 11 14.46 8.50 -8.29
CA LYS A 11 14.68 7.31 -7.46
C LYS A 11 13.51 6.30 -7.51
N VAL A 12 12.51 6.52 -8.38
CA VAL A 12 11.35 5.65 -8.49
C VAL A 12 11.44 4.81 -9.76
N ARG A 13 11.20 3.49 -9.63
CA ARG A 13 11.24 2.51 -10.73
C ARG A 13 10.00 1.65 -10.74
N ILE A 14 9.52 1.33 -11.95
CA ILE A 14 8.44 0.37 -12.18
C ILE A 14 8.99 -0.75 -13.04
N TYR A 15 8.72 -1.99 -12.66
CA TYR A 15 9.03 -3.19 -13.45
C TYR A 15 7.75 -3.87 -13.90
N ASN A 16 7.64 -4.20 -15.19
CA ASN A 16 6.51 -4.97 -15.73
C ASN A 16 6.90 -6.45 -15.77
N GLU A 17 6.80 -7.10 -14.63
CA GLU A 17 7.24 -8.48 -14.42
C GLU A 17 6.32 -9.18 -13.42
N ASP A 18 6.39 -10.50 -13.35
CA ASP A 18 5.88 -11.25 -12.20
C ASP A 18 6.84 -11.03 -11.02
N PHE A 19 6.29 -10.62 -9.88
CA PHE A 19 7.10 -10.40 -8.69
C PHE A 19 7.83 -11.67 -8.23
N LEU A 20 7.25 -12.84 -8.42
CA LEU A 20 7.89 -14.10 -8.04
C LEU A 20 9.12 -14.42 -8.91
N GLU A 21 9.12 -13.97 -10.16
CA GLU A 21 10.17 -14.27 -11.13
C GLU A 21 11.23 -13.17 -11.26
N THR A 22 10.91 -11.92 -10.83
CA THR A 22 11.83 -10.80 -11.03
C THR A 22 13.14 -10.94 -10.26
N GLU A 23 14.26 -10.65 -10.94
CA GLU A 23 15.60 -10.55 -10.37
C GLU A 23 16.11 -9.09 -10.32
N ALA A 24 15.20 -8.13 -10.54
CA ALA A 24 15.56 -6.71 -10.64
C ALA A 24 15.92 -6.07 -9.29
N ILE A 25 15.59 -6.72 -8.18
CA ILE A 25 15.72 -6.19 -6.81
C ILE A 25 16.76 -7.02 -6.07
N GLU A 26 17.76 -6.35 -5.49
CA GLU A 26 18.82 -7.02 -4.73
C GLU A 26 18.28 -7.51 -3.36
N PRO A 27 18.77 -8.66 -2.88
CA PRO A 27 18.52 -9.07 -1.49
C PRO A 27 18.98 -7.99 -0.50
N ASP A 28 18.34 -7.96 0.67
CA ASP A 28 18.65 -7.05 1.79
C ASP A 28 18.78 -5.56 1.37
N SER A 29 17.97 -5.12 0.39
CA SER A 29 18.01 -3.75 -0.15
C SER A 29 16.77 -2.90 0.20
N ILE A 30 15.71 -3.51 0.69
CA ILE A 30 14.41 -2.87 0.96
C ILE A 30 14.32 -2.48 2.43
N ASP A 31 13.98 -1.23 2.69
CA ASP A 31 13.78 -0.69 4.04
C ASP A 31 12.33 -0.85 4.52
N LEU A 32 11.37 -0.73 3.58
CA LEU A 32 9.95 -0.87 3.86
C LEU A 32 9.22 -1.48 2.66
N THR A 33 8.38 -2.47 2.87
CA THR A 33 7.38 -2.90 1.90
C THR A 33 6.02 -2.36 2.32
N VAL A 34 5.30 -1.71 1.41
CA VAL A 34 3.89 -1.29 1.59
C VAL A 34 3.09 -1.85 0.45
N THR A 35 2.15 -2.74 0.73
CA THR A 35 1.45 -3.45 -0.33
C THR A 35 0.05 -3.91 0.06
N SER A 36 -0.76 -4.09 -0.97
CA SER A 36 -2.09 -4.71 -0.92
C SER A 36 -2.13 -5.80 -1.99
N PRO A 37 -1.86 -7.06 -1.63
CA PRO A 37 -1.84 -8.16 -2.58
C PRO A 37 -3.24 -8.44 -3.13
N PRO A 38 -3.41 -9.28 -4.17
CA PRO A 38 -4.71 -9.82 -4.53
C PRO A 38 -5.40 -10.46 -3.33
N TYR A 39 -6.73 -10.27 -3.18
CA TYR A 39 -7.47 -10.68 -1.97
C TYR A 39 -8.22 -12.00 -2.11
N ASN A 40 -8.14 -12.65 -3.28
CA ASN A 40 -8.92 -13.85 -3.59
C ASN A 40 -10.45 -13.64 -3.43
N VAL A 41 -10.95 -12.54 -3.97
CA VAL A 41 -12.38 -12.12 -3.89
C VAL A 41 -13.06 -12.03 -5.25
N ASP A 42 -12.59 -12.79 -6.24
CA ASP A 42 -13.07 -12.82 -7.64
C ASP A 42 -12.99 -11.48 -8.36
N ILE A 43 -12.01 -10.65 -8.05
CA ILE A 43 -11.75 -9.43 -8.80
C ILE A 43 -10.99 -9.80 -10.09
N LYS A 44 -11.50 -9.33 -11.22
CA LYS A 44 -10.83 -9.50 -12.51
C LYS A 44 -9.72 -8.48 -12.67
N TYR A 45 -8.47 -8.91 -12.51
CA TYR A 45 -7.27 -8.09 -12.72
C TYR A 45 -6.70 -8.20 -14.14
N GLY A 46 -7.52 -8.58 -15.11
CA GLY A 46 -7.10 -8.75 -16.51
C GLY A 46 -6.31 -10.04 -16.75
N SER A 47 -5.04 -10.09 -16.37
CA SER A 47 -4.17 -11.26 -16.57
C SER A 47 -4.08 -12.21 -15.38
N TYR A 48 -4.64 -11.85 -14.23
CA TYR A 48 -4.62 -12.65 -13.00
C TYR A 48 -6.05 -13.05 -12.60
N ASP A 49 -6.25 -14.34 -12.35
CA ASP A 49 -7.52 -14.87 -11.82
C ASP A 49 -7.45 -14.85 -10.29
N ASP A 50 -8.20 -13.92 -9.68
CA ASP A 50 -8.31 -13.77 -8.23
C ASP A 50 -9.29 -14.77 -7.59
N GLY A 51 -9.84 -15.70 -8.38
CA GLY A 51 -10.80 -16.75 -7.96
C GLY A 51 -10.17 -18.12 -7.76
N ILE A 52 -8.86 -18.25 -7.60
CA ILE A 52 -8.19 -19.53 -7.37
C ILE A 52 -8.63 -20.17 -6.04
N PRO A 53 -8.54 -21.52 -5.88
CA PRO A 53 -8.78 -22.19 -4.60
C PRO A 53 -8.02 -21.54 -3.45
N TYR A 54 -8.64 -21.46 -2.26
CA TYR A 54 -8.11 -20.69 -1.15
C TYR A 54 -6.76 -21.22 -0.62
N ASP A 55 -6.55 -22.51 -0.64
CA ASP A 55 -5.29 -23.17 -0.30
C ASP A 55 -4.17 -22.82 -1.30
N GLU A 56 -4.47 -22.75 -2.59
CA GLU A 56 -3.53 -22.27 -3.61
C GLU A 56 -3.18 -20.79 -3.41
N TYR A 57 -4.16 -19.97 -3.02
CA TYR A 57 -3.95 -18.56 -2.66
C TYR A 57 -3.02 -18.42 -1.45
N LEU A 58 -3.18 -19.25 -0.43
CA LEU A 58 -2.31 -19.25 0.74
C LEU A 58 -0.88 -19.68 0.39
N GLU A 59 -0.72 -20.67 -0.51
CA GLU A 59 0.60 -21.09 -0.97
C GLU A 59 1.27 -20.01 -1.86
N PHE A 60 0.52 -19.35 -2.74
CA PHE A 60 0.98 -18.17 -3.46
C PHE A 60 1.44 -17.07 -2.49
N SER A 61 0.66 -16.84 -1.43
CA SER A 61 0.96 -15.84 -0.42
C SER A 61 2.24 -16.17 0.35
N ARG A 62 2.47 -17.42 0.65
CA ARG A 62 3.73 -17.90 1.26
C ARG A 62 4.95 -17.56 0.42
N LYS A 63 4.85 -17.75 -0.91
CA LYS A 63 5.97 -17.49 -1.84
C LYS A 63 6.33 -16.01 -1.90
N TRP A 64 5.36 -15.12 -2.12
CA TRP A 64 5.67 -13.69 -2.21
C TRP A 64 6.07 -13.09 -0.86
N LEU A 65 5.49 -13.54 0.25
CA LEU A 65 5.93 -13.12 1.60
C LEU A 65 7.37 -13.53 1.88
N ARG A 66 7.78 -14.74 1.44
CA ARG A 66 9.17 -15.21 1.53
C ARG A 66 10.08 -14.30 0.72
N LYS A 67 9.73 -14.04 -0.55
CA LYS A 67 10.53 -13.17 -1.41
C LYS A 67 10.65 -11.75 -0.85
N CYS A 68 9.57 -11.16 -0.34
CA CYS A 68 9.65 -9.88 0.36
C CYS A 68 10.61 -9.93 1.55
N HIS A 69 10.56 -11.00 2.35
CA HIS A 69 11.45 -11.18 3.50
C HIS A 69 12.93 -11.23 3.07
N ASP A 70 13.25 -11.96 2.00
CA ASP A 70 14.62 -12.10 1.50
C ASP A 70 15.17 -10.78 0.93
N LEU A 71 14.30 -9.95 0.32
CA LEU A 71 14.66 -8.64 -0.22
C LEU A 71 14.79 -7.55 0.86
N THR A 72 14.20 -7.75 2.02
CA THR A 72 14.12 -6.74 3.09
C THR A 72 15.37 -6.76 3.95
N LYS A 73 15.88 -5.59 4.34
CA LYS A 73 16.98 -5.43 5.31
C LYS A 73 16.61 -5.97 6.69
N ASP A 74 17.59 -6.27 7.52
CA ASP A 74 17.39 -6.84 8.86
C ASP A 74 16.51 -5.98 9.78
N ASP A 75 16.55 -4.65 9.63
CA ASP A 75 15.71 -3.67 10.33
C ASP A 75 14.55 -3.14 9.47
N GLY A 76 14.32 -3.79 8.34
CA GLY A 76 13.24 -3.43 7.42
C GLY A 76 11.89 -3.97 7.87
N ARG A 77 10.83 -3.39 7.32
CA ARG A 77 9.44 -3.60 7.74
C ARG A 77 8.53 -3.93 6.57
N LEU A 78 7.38 -4.52 6.89
CA LEU A 78 6.29 -4.78 5.95
C LEU A 78 4.99 -4.23 6.53
N CYS A 79 4.32 -3.35 5.78
CA CYS A 79 2.95 -2.91 6.00
C CYS A 79 2.05 -3.63 4.99
N LEU A 80 1.33 -4.63 5.44
CA LEU A 80 0.47 -5.47 4.63
C LEU A 80 -0.99 -5.04 4.81
N ASN A 81 -1.57 -4.42 3.78
CA ASN A 81 -2.97 -4.05 3.77
C ASN A 81 -3.82 -5.18 3.20
N VAL A 82 -4.78 -5.68 3.99
CA VAL A 82 -5.67 -6.79 3.62
C VAL A 82 -7.05 -6.60 4.24
N PRO A 83 -8.12 -7.20 3.65
CA PRO A 83 -9.42 -7.22 4.29
C PRO A 83 -9.38 -8.04 5.57
N LEU A 84 -10.16 -7.63 6.57
CA LEU A 84 -10.32 -8.41 7.80
C LEU A 84 -10.85 -9.80 7.49
N ASP A 85 -11.91 -9.85 6.65
CA ASP A 85 -12.57 -11.08 6.23
C ASP A 85 -12.89 -11.08 4.74
N LYS A 86 -12.99 -12.24 4.14
CA LYS A 86 -13.64 -12.43 2.84
C LYS A 86 -14.83 -13.36 2.99
N ASN A 87 -15.88 -13.11 2.20
CA ASN A 87 -17.13 -13.89 2.26
C ASN A 87 -17.44 -14.60 0.94
N LYS A 88 -16.84 -14.20 -0.16
CA LYS A 88 -16.94 -14.90 -1.45
C LYS A 88 -16.13 -16.20 -1.41
N GLY A 89 -16.71 -17.29 -1.84
CA GLY A 89 -16.09 -18.61 -1.81
C GLY A 89 -15.95 -19.23 -0.41
N GLY A 90 -16.79 -18.79 0.55
CA GLY A 90 -16.76 -19.19 1.95
C GLY A 90 -16.13 -18.11 2.84
N ALA A 91 -16.56 -18.07 4.10
CA ALA A 91 -16.05 -17.14 5.08
C ALA A 91 -14.61 -17.52 5.48
N GLN A 92 -13.66 -16.58 5.27
CA GLN A 92 -12.24 -16.76 5.59
C GLN A 92 -11.72 -15.50 6.27
N SER A 93 -10.90 -15.65 7.30
CA SER A 93 -10.18 -14.53 7.93
C SER A 93 -8.83 -14.33 7.25
N VAL A 94 -8.84 -13.66 6.10
CA VAL A 94 -7.64 -13.42 5.27
C VAL A 94 -6.51 -12.78 6.08
N PHE A 95 -6.85 -11.82 6.92
CA PHE A 95 -5.91 -11.17 7.85
C PHE A 95 -5.19 -12.17 8.75
N ALA A 96 -5.93 -13.07 9.40
CA ALA A 96 -5.35 -14.04 10.33
C ALA A 96 -4.46 -15.03 9.60
N ASP A 97 -4.93 -15.58 8.48
CA ASP A 97 -4.19 -16.59 7.71
C ASP A 97 -2.89 -16.02 7.14
N LEU A 98 -2.92 -14.82 6.53
CA LEU A 98 -1.71 -14.19 6.02
C LEU A 98 -0.73 -13.77 7.12
N THR A 99 -1.24 -13.38 8.30
CA THR A 99 -0.38 -13.08 9.46
C THR A 99 0.33 -14.33 9.96
N ILE A 100 -0.36 -15.48 10.01
CA ILE A 100 0.24 -16.76 10.39
C ILE A 100 1.33 -17.16 9.38
N ILE A 101 1.00 -17.11 8.08
CA ILE A 101 1.95 -17.43 7.01
C ILE A 101 3.18 -16.51 7.06
N ALA A 102 2.99 -15.21 7.25
CA ALA A 102 4.10 -14.27 7.37
C ALA A 102 5.04 -14.66 8.51
N LYS A 103 4.50 -15.02 9.68
CA LYS A 103 5.30 -15.49 10.82
C LYS A 103 6.05 -16.80 10.53
N GLU A 104 5.41 -17.74 9.87
CA GLU A 104 6.04 -19.01 9.44
C GLU A 104 7.18 -18.79 8.45
N VAL A 105 7.08 -17.76 7.62
CA VAL A 105 8.13 -17.36 6.65
C VAL A 105 9.31 -16.66 7.31
N GLY A 106 9.15 -16.19 8.55
CA GLY A 106 10.22 -15.54 9.32
C GLY A 106 9.95 -14.10 9.74
N TRP A 107 8.87 -13.48 9.28
CA TRP A 107 8.47 -12.16 9.73
C TRP A 107 8.08 -12.17 11.21
N LYS A 108 8.38 -11.11 11.91
CA LYS A 108 7.96 -10.87 13.29
C LYS A 108 6.80 -9.89 13.31
N TYR A 109 5.73 -10.23 14.02
CA TYR A 109 4.57 -9.37 14.17
C TYR A 109 4.87 -8.21 15.12
N TYR A 110 4.45 -7.02 14.77
CA TYR A 110 4.54 -5.83 15.62
C TYR A 110 3.16 -5.33 16.05
N ALA A 111 2.32 -4.93 15.09
CA ALA A 111 1.03 -4.32 15.36
C ALA A 111 0.05 -4.56 14.22
N THR A 112 -1.22 -4.25 14.47
CA THR A 112 -2.26 -4.15 13.43
C THR A 112 -2.99 -2.83 13.59
N VAL A 113 -3.11 -2.08 12.50
CA VAL A 113 -3.94 -0.89 12.41
C VAL A 113 -5.23 -1.24 11.69
N ILE A 114 -6.37 -0.83 12.22
CA ILE A 114 -7.68 -0.98 11.58
C ILE A 114 -7.91 0.26 10.71
N TRP A 115 -8.10 0.06 9.40
CA TRP A 115 -8.49 1.13 8.51
C TRP A 115 -9.99 1.06 8.22
N ASN A 116 -10.72 2.04 8.75
CA ASN A 116 -12.13 2.25 8.48
C ASN A 116 -12.29 3.20 7.28
N GLU A 117 -12.65 2.64 6.13
CA GLU A 117 -12.79 3.40 4.87
C GLU A 117 -13.95 4.40 4.87
N GLN A 118 -14.85 4.34 5.86
CA GLN A 118 -16.05 5.19 5.97
C GLN A 118 -17.00 5.10 4.75
N ASN A 119 -16.83 4.11 3.88
CA ASN A 119 -17.56 3.95 2.60
C ASN A 119 -18.93 3.30 2.73
N ILE A 120 -19.41 3.05 3.94
CA ILE A 120 -20.69 2.38 4.16
C ILE A 120 -21.84 3.38 4.03
N SER A 121 -22.25 3.62 2.79
CA SER A 121 -23.38 4.50 2.50
C SER A 121 -24.75 3.86 2.78
N ARG A 122 -24.83 2.52 2.85
CA ARG A 122 -26.06 1.79 3.13
C ARG A 122 -25.79 0.59 4.03
N ARG A 123 -26.20 0.71 5.27
CA ARG A 123 -26.24 -0.45 6.16
C ARG A 123 -27.57 -1.17 5.94
N THR A 124 -27.52 -2.28 5.24
CA THR A 124 -28.63 -3.23 5.14
C THR A 124 -28.28 -4.44 5.98
N ALA A 125 -29.28 -4.99 6.68
CA ALA A 125 -29.13 -6.29 7.32
C ALA A 125 -29.06 -7.38 6.24
N TRP A 126 -28.12 -8.28 6.37
CA TRP A 126 -27.93 -9.42 5.47
C TRP A 126 -28.15 -10.72 6.24
N GLY A 127 -28.53 -11.76 5.52
CA GLY A 127 -28.87 -13.04 6.15
C GLY A 127 -30.31 -13.08 6.65
N SER A 128 -30.55 -13.80 7.75
CA SER A 128 -31.89 -13.91 8.35
C SER A 128 -32.33 -12.57 8.96
N TRP A 129 -33.55 -12.13 8.58
CA TRP A 129 -34.14 -10.90 9.12
C TRP A 129 -34.71 -11.15 10.51
N MET A 130 -34.31 -10.35 11.51
CA MET A 130 -34.76 -10.43 12.90
C MET A 130 -34.75 -11.83 13.51
N SER A 131 -33.86 -12.70 13.08
CA SER A 131 -33.72 -14.07 13.52
C SER A 131 -32.25 -14.45 13.71
N ALA A 132 -32.00 -15.19 14.78
CA ALA A 132 -30.67 -15.74 15.05
C ALA A 132 -30.31 -16.96 14.18
N SER A 133 -31.18 -17.36 13.24
CA SER A 133 -30.98 -18.58 12.45
C SER A 133 -29.76 -18.49 11.50
N ALA A 134 -29.53 -17.34 10.87
CA ALA A 134 -28.40 -17.11 9.95
C ALA A 134 -28.15 -15.63 9.74
N PRO A 135 -27.85 -14.83 10.77
CA PRO A 135 -27.47 -13.44 10.59
C PRO A 135 -26.10 -13.36 9.90
N TYR A 136 -25.94 -12.37 9.03
CA TYR A 136 -24.71 -12.16 8.31
C TYR A 136 -23.98 -10.92 8.86
N VAL A 137 -22.73 -11.09 9.29
CA VAL A 137 -21.88 -10.01 9.80
C VAL A 137 -20.96 -9.54 8.68
N ILE A 138 -20.96 -8.25 8.41
CA ILE A 138 -20.06 -7.62 7.43
C ILE A 138 -18.93 -6.95 8.20
N ALA A 139 -17.68 -7.20 7.79
CA ALA A 139 -16.51 -6.48 8.25
C ALA A 139 -16.16 -5.38 7.22
N PRO A 140 -16.58 -4.12 7.46
CA PRO A 140 -16.40 -3.03 6.50
C PRO A 140 -15.06 -2.31 6.66
N VAL A 141 -14.04 -3.01 7.10
CA VAL A 141 -12.72 -2.47 7.39
C VAL A 141 -11.65 -3.31 6.70
N GLU A 142 -10.57 -2.67 6.34
CA GLU A 142 -9.31 -3.32 6.04
C GLU A 142 -8.36 -3.17 7.22
N VAL A 143 -7.30 -3.95 7.25
CA VAL A 143 -6.29 -3.88 8.29
C VAL A 143 -4.90 -3.78 7.68
N ILE A 144 -4.05 -2.99 8.32
CA ILE A 144 -2.64 -2.90 7.98
C ILE A 144 -1.87 -3.70 9.02
N VAL A 145 -1.38 -4.88 8.64
CA VAL A 145 -0.50 -5.70 9.49
C VAL A 145 0.91 -5.16 9.38
N VAL A 146 1.48 -4.72 10.49
CA VAL A 146 2.85 -4.23 10.57
C VAL A 146 3.75 -5.34 11.07
N LEU A 147 4.73 -5.70 10.24
CA LEU A 147 5.68 -6.77 10.48
C LEU A 147 7.11 -6.24 10.31
N TYR A 148 8.11 -6.92 10.87
CA TYR A 148 9.52 -6.59 10.71
C TYR A 148 10.36 -7.86 10.54
N LYS A 149 11.57 -7.74 9.94
CA LYS A 149 12.42 -8.91 9.65
C LYS A 149 13.13 -9.42 10.89
N LYS A 150 14.15 -8.72 11.41
CA LYS A 150 14.93 -9.18 12.57
C LYS A 150 14.89 -8.20 13.74
N SER A 151 15.10 -6.89 13.47
CA SER A 151 15.08 -5.82 14.45
C SER A 151 13.91 -4.87 14.18
N TRP A 152 13.19 -4.49 15.24
CA TRP A 152 12.21 -3.39 15.15
C TRP A 152 12.90 -2.03 15.15
N GLU A 153 13.95 -1.88 15.93
CA GLU A 153 14.73 -0.66 15.96
C GLU A 153 15.60 -0.54 14.70
N LYS A 154 15.64 0.65 14.11
CA LYS A 154 16.53 0.94 12.99
C LYS A 154 17.98 0.86 13.43
N THR A 155 18.83 0.30 12.59
CA THR A 155 20.27 0.11 12.83
C THR A 155 21.11 1.32 12.46
N HIS A 156 20.49 2.35 11.89
CA HIS A 156 21.12 3.60 11.48
C HIS A 156 20.23 4.80 11.78
N GLU A 157 20.83 5.97 11.88
CA GLU A 157 20.11 7.24 12.00
C GLU A 157 19.68 7.75 10.62
N GLY A 158 18.54 8.45 10.58
CA GLY A 158 17.99 9.03 9.36
C GLY A 158 17.05 10.19 9.65
N ILE A 159 16.62 10.87 8.61
CA ILE A 159 15.69 12.00 8.72
C ILE A 159 14.26 11.48 8.75
N SER A 160 13.54 11.78 9.85
CA SER A 160 12.09 11.60 9.94
C SER A 160 11.38 12.90 9.54
N ASP A 161 10.36 12.76 8.68
CA ASP A 161 9.53 13.89 8.22
C ASP A 161 8.10 13.83 8.78
N ILE A 162 7.90 13.04 9.85
CA ILE A 162 6.62 12.97 10.57
C ILE A 162 6.50 14.12 11.56
N ALA A 163 5.35 14.81 11.57
CA ALA A 163 5.05 15.85 12.54
C ALA A 163 4.51 15.23 13.85
N GLU A 164 4.56 15.99 14.94
CA GLU A 164 4.14 15.52 16.26
C GLU A 164 2.66 15.11 16.29
N ASP A 165 1.81 15.91 15.71
CA ASP A 165 0.36 15.65 15.59
C ASP A 165 0.06 14.43 14.72
N GLU A 166 0.79 14.27 13.60
CA GLU A 166 0.71 13.08 12.76
C GLU A 166 1.14 11.82 13.53
N LEU A 167 2.23 11.89 14.29
CA LEU A 167 2.72 10.76 15.09
C LEU A 167 1.68 10.33 16.14
N ILE A 168 1.12 11.28 16.88
CA ILE A 168 0.11 11.02 17.90
C ILE A 168 -1.14 10.39 17.26
N GLU A 169 -1.68 10.98 16.19
CA GLU A 169 -2.87 10.48 15.51
C GLU A 169 -2.63 9.11 14.86
N TRP A 170 -1.48 8.91 14.19
CA TRP A 170 -1.28 7.72 13.36
C TRP A 170 -0.77 6.51 14.12
N THR A 171 -0.27 6.69 15.33
CA THR A 171 0.04 5.58 16.24
C THR A 171 -1.17 5.09 17.03
N ASP A 172 -2.31 5.79 16.95
CA ASP A 172 -3.60 5.22 17.35
C ASP A 172 -3.98 4.09 16.36
N GLY A 173 -4.31 2.93 16.89
CA GLY A 173 -4.53 1.71 16.11
C GLY A 173 -5.77 1.72 15.20
N VAL A 174 -6.45 2.86 15.02
CA VAL A 174 -7.62 3.01 14.16
C VAL A 174 -7.49 4.24 13.26
N TRP A 175 -7.40 4.01 11.96
CA TRP A 175 -7.38 5.08 10.97
C TRP A 175 -8.75 5.27 10.34
N ASN A 176 -9.22 6.51 10.30
CA ASN A 176 -10.52 6.89 9.73
C ASN A 176 -10.30 7.86 8.58
N PHE A 177 -10.27 7.36 7.35
CA PHE A 177 -10.26 8.17 6.12
C PHE A 177 -10.90 7.39 4.97
N SER A 178 -11.47 8.14 4.01
CA SER A 178 -12.22 7.56 2.90
C SER A 178 -11.34 6.75 1.96
N GLY A 179 -11.86 5.64 1.48
CA GLY A 179 -11.29 4.85 0.41
C GLY A 179 -11.23 5.60 -0.93
N GLU A 180 -10.61 5.00 -1.94
CA GLU A 180 -10.42 5.61 -3.25
C GLU A 180 -11.48 5.15 -4.27
N SER A 181 -11.83 6.03 -5.20
CA SER A 181 -12.81 5.74 -6.26
C SER A 181 -12.21 4.88 -7.37
N LYS A 182 -12.71 3.64 -7.53
CA LYS A 182 -12.35 2.74 -8.64
C LYS A 182 -12.51 3.41 -10.00
N ARG A 183 -13.63 4.14 -10.20
CA ARG A 183 -13.94 4.82 -11.46
C ARG A 183 -12.97 5.98 -11.74
N ARG A 184 -12.57 6.73 -10.72
CA ARG A 184 -11.63 7.86 -10.86
C ARG A 184 -10.23 7.39 -11.21
N ILE A 185 -9.77 6.32 -10.60
CA ILE A 185 -8.41 5.82 -10.77
C ILE A 185 -8.28 4.91 -12.00
N GLY A 186 -9.32 4.14 -12.36
CA GLY A 186 -9.25 3.13 -13.43
C GLY A 186 -8.60 1.82 -13.00
N HIS A 187 -8.59 1.53 -11.70
CA HIS A 187 -8.12 0.27 -11.11
C HIS A 187 -9.24 -0.36 -10.26
N PRO A 188 -9.39 -1.69 -10.24
CA PRO A 188 -10.53 -2.34 -9.58
C PRO A 188 -10.49 -2.24 -8.05
N SER A 189 -9.30 -2.11 -7.44
CA SER A 189 -9.14 -1.99 -5.99
C SER A 189 -8.02 -1.00 -5.64
N PRO A 190 -8.21 0.31 -5.87
CA PRO A 190 -7.22 1.30 -5.50
C PRO A 190 -7.39 1.68 -4.03
N PHE A 191 -6.30 1.82 -3.30
CA PHE A 191 -6.30 2.52 -2.01
C PHE A 191 -5.85 3.99 -2.17
N PRO A 192 -6.26 4.89 -1.26
CA PRO A 192 -5.87 6.30 -1.33
C PRO A 192 -4.39 6.51 -0.97
N VAL A 193 -3.79 7.60 -1.45
CA VAL A 193 -2.38 7.95 -1.18
C VAL A 193 -2.11 8.12 0.32
N GLU A 194 -3.12 8.48 1.09
CA GLU A 194 -3.03 8.64 2.55
C GLU A 194 -2.56 7.36 3.26
N LEU A 195 -2.98 6.17 2.79
CA LEU A 195 -2.57 4.91 3.39
C LEU A 195 -1.04 4.69 3.30
N PRO A 196 -0.43 4.61 2.09
CA PRO A 196 1.02 4.43 2.00
C PRO A 196 1.80 5.64 2.55
N LYS A 197 1.27 6.86 2.50
CA LYS A 197 1.89 8.04 3.12
C LYS A 197 2.08 7.84 4.62
N ARG A 198 1.05 7.38 5.34
CA ARG A 198 1.13 7.09 6.78
C ARG A 198 2.15 5.99 7.06
N CYS A 199 2.10 4.88 6.33
CA CYS A 199 3.07 3.80 6.47
C CYS A 199 4.51 4.26 6.24
N ILE A 200 4.74 5.04 5.17
CA ILE A 200 6.07 5.55 4.78
C ILE A 200 6.64 6.48 5.85
N LYS A 201 5.86 7.46 6.33
CA LYS A 201 6.32 8.42 7.33
C LYS A 201 6.56 7.79 8.70
N LEU A 202 5.71 6.80 9.11
CA LEU A 202 5.85 6.09 10.38
C LEU A 202 7.03 5.11 10.37
N PHE A 203 7.32 4.46 9.24
CA PHE A 203 8.15 3.26 9.23
C PHE A 203 9.38 3.33 8.32
N SER A 204 9.68 4.48 7.71
CA SER A 204 10.90 4.70 6.93
C SER A 204 11.46 6.10 7.12
N TYR A 205 12.78 6.23 6.96
CA TYR A 205 13.45 7.53 6.87
C TYR A 205 13.40 8.10 5.45
N VAL A 206 13.58 9.43 5.31
CA VAL A 206 13.73 10.09 4.02
C VAL A 206 14.93 9.49 3.28
N GLY A 207 14.74 9.15 2.00
CA GLY A 207 15.78 8.55 1.16
C GLY A 207 15.83 7.02 1.19
N GLU A 208 15.18 6.35 2.16
CA GLU A 208 15.07 4.91 2.21
C GLU A 208 14.26 4.34 1.03
N THR A 209 14.40 3.04 0.77
CA THR A 209 13.78 2.34 -0.36
C THR A 209 12.50 1.64 0.07
N VAL A 210 11.41 1.98 -0.61
CA VAL A 210 10.08 1.38 -0.42
C VAL A 210 9.74 0.47 -1.60
N LEU A 211 9.26 -0.74 -1.32
CA LEU A 211 8.81 -1.72 -2.29
C LEU A 211 7.28 -1.86 -2.27
N ASP A 212 6.68 -1.93 -3.45
CA ASP A 212 5.32 -2.45 -3.65
C ASP A 212 5.36 -3.58 -4.70
N PRO A 213 5.26 -4.86 -4.28
CA PRO A 213 5.31 -6.01 -5.18
C PRO A 213 4.04 -6.21 -6.02
N PHE A 214 2.95 -5.51 -5.69
CA PHE A 214 1.66 -5.56 -6.38
C PHE A 214 1.17 -4.14 -6.68
N LEU A 215 1.95 -3.43 -7.48
CA LEU A 215 1.88 -1.97 -7.66
C LEU A 215 0.51 -1.44 -8.08
N GLY A 216 -0.21 -2.19 -8.91
CA GLY A 216 -1.51 -1.77 -9.42
C GLY A 216 -1.46 -0.39 -10.07
N SER A 217 -2.19 0.55 -9.49
CA SER A 217 -2.27 1.93 -10.01
C SER A 217 -1.10 2.85 -9.62
N GLY A 218 -0.10 2.39 -8.89
CA GLY A 218 1.10 3.15 -8.53
C GLY A 218 0.98 4.08 -7.33
N THR A 219 -0.02 3.87 -6.48
CA THR A 219 -0.31 4.78 -5.35
C THR A 219 0.83 4.84 -4.34
N THR A 220 1.48 3.70 -4.04
CA THR A 220 2.66 3.65 -3.16
C THR A 220 3.83 4.47 -3.71
N LEU A 221 4.09 4.39 -5.02
CA LEU A 221 5.19 5.16 -5.63
C LEU A 221 4.90 6.68 -5.68
N ILE A 222 3.64 7.08 -5.77
CA ILE A 222 3.24 8.48 -5.63
C ILE A 222 3.62 8.98 -4.22
N ALA A 223 3.25 8.23 -3.18
CA ALA A 223 3.63 8.58 -1.81
C ALA A 223 5.15 8.62 -1.61
N CYS A 224 5.92 7.71 -2.25
CA CYS A 224 7.37 7.75 -2.23
C CYS A 224 7.93 9.05 -2.81
N LEU A 225 7.44 9.48 -3.98
CA LEU A 225 7.86 10.75 -4.62
C LEU A 225 7.56 11.95 -3.72
N GLU A 226 6.32 12.04 -3.20
CA GLU A 226 5.89 13.14 -2.35
C GLU A 226 6.65 13.21 -1.03
N ARG A 227 7.19 12.10 -0.55
CA ARG A 227 7.88 11.98 0.75
C ARG A 227 9.38 11.75 0.63
N GLY A 228 9.96 11.90 -0.57
CA GLY A 228 11.41 11.82 -0.77
C GLY A 228 12.02 10.44 -0.55
N ARG A 229 11.23 9.35 -0.69
CA ARG A 229 11.74 7.97 -0.65
C ARG A 229 12.08 7.47 -2.04
N ALA A 230 13.04 6.55 -2.12
CA ALA A 230 13.19 5.72 -3.30
C ALA A 230 12.03 4.72 -3.37
N GLY A 231 11.52 4.44 -4.57
CA GLY A 231 10.37 3.55 -4.73
C GLY A 231 10.61 2.51 -5.81
N ILE A 232 10.28 1.26 -5.50
CA ILE A 232 10.30 0.16 -6.47
C ILE A 232 8.91 -0.45 -6.51
N GLY A 233 8.30 -0.51 -7.70
CA GLY A 233 7.02 -1.15 -7.92
C GLY A 233 7.14 -2.24 -8.95
N VAL A 234 6.51 -3.39 -8.68
CA VAL A 234 6.41 -4.51 -9.62
C VAL A 234 4.94 -4.74 -9.96
N GLU A 235 4.62 -4.89 -11.23
CA GLU A 235 3.27 -5.08 -11.72
C GLU A 235 3.28 -6.01 -12.95
N ILE A 236 2.55 -7.09 -12.87
CA ILE A 236 2.49 -8.08 -13.96
C ILE A 236 1.65 -7.57 -15.14
N ASN A 237 0.59 -6.79 -14.86
CA ASN A 237 -0.31 -6.29 -15.89
C ASN A 237 0.25 -5.03 -16.54
N ARG A 238 0.56 -5.13 -17.83
CA ARG A 238 1.14 -4.02 -18.60
C ARG A 238 0.26 -2.77 -18.64
N GLU A 239 -1.05 -2.91 -18.65
CA GLU A 239 -1.96 -1.75 -18.68
C GLU A 239 -1.94 -1.01 -17.33
N TYR A 240 -1.83 -1.73 -16.22
CA TYR A 240 -1.64 -1.11 -14.91
C TYR A 240 -0.25 -0.47 -14.79
N CYS A 241 0.79 -1.06 -15.37
CA CYS A 241 2.09 -0.38 -15.48
C CYS A 241 2.00 0.95 -16.23
N LYS A 242 1.26 1.01 -17.34
CA LYS A 242 1.02 2.27 -18.09
C LYS A 242 0.27 3.29 -17.24
N LEU A 243 -0.77 2.84 -16.52
CA LEU A 243 -1.55 3.67 -15.61
C LEU A 243 -0.67 4.24 -14.49
N ALA A 244 0.06 3.38 -13.80
CA ALA A 244 0.99 3.75 -12.74
C ALA A 244 2.06 4.73 -13.25
N ALA A 245 2.68 4.44 -14.40
CA ALA A 245 3.68 5.30 -15.01
C ALA A 245 3.14 6.70 -15.35
N LYS A 246 1.91 6.79 -15.86
CA LYS A 246 1.25 8.07 -16.12
C LYS A 246 1.03 8.86 -14.83
N ARG A 247 0.52 8.23 -13.79
CA ARG A 247 0.25 8.87 -12.50
C ARG A 247 1.54 9.34 -11.82
N VAL A 248 2.57 8.49 -11.79
CA VAL A 248 3.89 8.80 -11.23
C VAL A 248 4.56 9.98 -11.95
N ARG A 249 4.49 10.03 -13.30
CA ARG A 249 5.02 11.18 -14.08
C ARG A 249 4.28 12.48 -13.78
N ASN A 250 2.96 12.43 -13.66
CA ASN A 250 2.15 13.62 -13.36
C ASN A 250 2.50 14.19 -11.98
N THR A 251 2.61 13.33 -10.96
CA THR A 251 3.05 13.73 -9.61
C THR A 251 4.47 14.29 -9.64
N GLY A 252 5.41 13.63 -10.30
CA GLY A 252 6.79 14.11 -10.39
C GLY A 252 6.93 15.46 -11.14
N ALA A 253 6.07 15.74 -12.11
CA ALA A 253 6.01 17.03 -12.76
C ALA A 253 5.44 18.13 -11.83
N GLN A 254 4.42 17.81 -11.04
CA GLN A 254 3.83 18.72 -10.06
C GLN A 254 4.80 19.05 -8.93
N THR A 255 5.48 18.05 -8.35
CA THR A 255 6.49 18.25 -7.30
C THR A 255 7.61 19.18 -7.78
N LYS A 256 8.13 18.97 -9.00
CA LYS A 256 9.14 19.87 -9.58
C LYS A 256 8.64 21.30 -9.78
N LEU A 257 7.37 21.47 -10.17
CA LEU A 257 6.78 22.79 -10.33
C LEU A 257 6.65 23.51 -8.99
N GLU A 258 6.21 22.81 -7.94
CA GLU A 258 6.11 23.33 -6.58
C GLU A 258 7.48 23.72 -5.99
N GLU A 259 8.53 22.96 -6.30
CA GLU A 259 9.92 23.32 -5.93
C GLU A 259 10.39 24.62 -6.60
N VAL A 260 9.96 24.89 -7.84
CA VAL A 260 10.39 26.07 -8.61
C VAL A 260 9.59 27.33 -8.27
N ILE A 261 8.26 27.21 -8.08
CA ILE A 261 7.36 28.37 -7.89
C ILE A 261 6.86 28.54 -6.45
N GLY A 262 7.24 27.65 -5.54
CA GLY A 262 6.66 27.55 -4.18
C GLY A 262 5.24 26.95 -4.20
N PRO A 263 4.71 26.62 -3.01
CA PRO A 263 3.36 26.08 -2.92
C PRO A 263 2.34 27.07 -3.48
N LEU A 264 1.44 26.60 -4.36
CA LEU A 264 0.40 27.37 -5.07
C LEU A 264 -0.51 28.23 -4.17
N GLY A 265 -0.38 28.14 -2.85
CA GLY A 265 -1.10 28.94 -1.85
C GLY A 265 -0.42 30.27 -1.46
N SER A 266 0.81 30.55 -1.92
CA SER A 266 1.55 31.78 -1.56
C SER A 266 1.32 32.98 -2.50
N LEU A 267 0.46 32.84 -3.52
CA LEU A 267 -0.02 33.99 -4.27
C LEU A 267 -1.05 34.75 -3.42
N THR A 268 -0.54 35.57 -2.52
CA THR A 268 -1.31 36.53 -1.73
C THR A 268 -2.15 37.38 -2.66
N ARG A 269 -3.46 37.46 -2.40
CA ARG A 269 -4.34 38.50 -2.94
C ARG A 269 -3.69 39.85 -2.61
N GLU A 270 -3.26 40.60 -3.61
CA GLU A 270 -2.95 42.01 -3.46
C GLU A 270 -4.19 42.71 -2.90
N GLU A 271 -4.05 43.25 -1.71
CA GLU A 271 -5.08 44.08 -1.09
C GLU A 271 -5.28 45.34 -1.97
N THR A 272 -6.40 45.38 -2.63
CA THR A 272 -6.85 46.63 -3.30
C THR A 272 -7.10 47.70 -2.24
N PRO A 273 -6.43 48.85 -2.26
CA PRO A 273 -6.65 49.90 -1.26
C PRO A 273 -8.08 50.44 -1.36
N ARG A 274 -8.83 50.35 -0.26
CA ARG A 274 -10.14 51.02 -0.13
C ARG A 274 -9.93 52.51 -0.19
N LYS A 275 -10.41 53.13 -1.26
CA LYS A 275 -10.56 54.60 -1.30
C LYS A 275 -11.56 55.03 -0.23
N ARG A 276 -11.14 56.00 0.60
CA ARG A 276 -12.02 56.76 1.49
C ARG A 276 -12.93 57.71 0.70
#